data_2044d64dcfea9223b510a1098770498a
#
_entry.id   2044d64dcfea9223b510a1098770498a
#
_cell.length_a   1.000
_cell.length_b   1.000
_cell.length_c   1.000
_cell.angle_alpha   90.00
_cell.angle_beta   90.00
_cell.angle_gamma   90.00
#
_symmetry.space_group_name_H-M   'P 1'
#
loop_
_entity.id
_entity.type
_entity.pdbx_description
1 polymer ?
#
loop_
_entity_poly.entity_id
_entity_poly.type
_entity_poly.pdbx_seq_one_letter_code
_entity_poly.pdbx_strand_id
1 'polypeptide(L)'
;MTILLRPAREVDAKSVASLLAELGYPSSEADIRGRLRHSLPSRTSCFLLAQSGSEITGLACAELVPYVPNGTTICRMTALVVSSHHRGQGIGEKLVAGVTDFAREHHCSGIEITSAEHRHDAHRFYRRLGFSRTSIRFFRSL
;
A
#
# COMPACT_ATOMS: atom_id res chain seq x y z
N MET A 1 -5.36 18.97 -11.03
CA MET A 1 -5.02 17.64 -11.56
C MET A 1 -5.89 16.58 -10.90
N THR A 2 -6.55 15.76 -11.69
CA THR A 2 -7.44 14.73 -11.18
C THR A 2 -6.67 13.43 -10.96
N ILE A 3 -6.73 12.90 -9.75
CA ILE A 3 -6.15 11.61 -9.40
C ILE A 3 -7.27 10.58 -9.32
N LEU A 4 -7.17 9.54 -10.13
CA LEU A 4 -8.08 8.41 -10.12
C LEU A 4 -7.45 7.27 -9.32
N LEU A 5 -8.19 6.71 -8.36
CA LEU A 5 -7.80 5.46 -7.71
C LEU A 5 -8.49 4.30 -8.42
N ARG A 6 -7.74 3.27 -8.71
CA ARG A 6 -8.26 2.05 -9.31
C ARG A 6 -7.46 0.82 -8.92
N PRO A 7 -8.04 -0.38 -9.01
CA PRO A 7 -7.28 -1.62 -8.82
C PRO A 7 -6.16 -1.76 -9.86
N ALA A 8 -5.06 -2.35 -9.44
CA ALA A 8 -3.97 -2.71 -10.34
C ALA A 8 -4.39 -3.81 -11.31
N ARG A 9 -3.82 -3.81 -12.50
CA ARG A 9 -4.00 -4.83 -13.53
C ARG A 9 -2.63 -5.34 -13.97
N GLU A 10 -2.61 -6.51 -14.61
CA GLU A 10 -1.37 -7.09 -15.14
C GLU A 10 -0.59 -6.15 -16.05
N VAL A 11 -1.31 -5.37 -16.86
CA VAL A 11 -0.70 -4.39 -17.78
C VAL A 11 0.06 -3.26 -17.07
N ASP A 12 -0.17 -3.09 -15.77
CA ASP A 12 0.48 -2.06 -14.96
C ASP A 12 1.86 -2.51 -14.43
N ALA A 13 2.30 -3.72 -14.74
CA ALA A 13 3.49 -4.33 -14.13
C ALA A 13 4.75 -3.47 -14.24
N LYS A 14 4.95 -2.80 -15.38
CA LYS A 14 6.12 -1.92 -15.58
C LYS A 14 6.11 -0.74 -14.62
N SER A 15 4.97 -0.06 -14.51
CA SER A 15 4.81 1.08 -13.60
C SER A 15 4.92 0.67 -12.14
N VAL A 16 4.33 -0.46 -11.79
CA VAL A 16 4.41 -1.02 -10.43
C VAL A 16 5.85 -1.37 -10.08
N ALA A 17 6.59 -2.01 -10.99
CA ALA A 17 8.00 -2.32 -10.78
C ALA A 17 8.83 -1.06 -10.50
N SER A 18 8.59 0.02 -11.25
CA SER A 18 9.28 1.30 -11.04
C SER A 18 8.99 1.89 -9.66
N LEU A 19 7.73 1.86 -9.23
CA LEU A 19 7.33 2.37 -7.92
C LEU A 19 7.92 1.54 -6.77
N LEU A 20 7.92 0.22 -6.90
CA LEU A 20 8.51 -0.66 -5.88
C LEU A 20 10.03 -0.50 -5.80
N ALA A 21 10.69 -0.22 -6.92
CA ALA A 21 12.12 0.09 -6.91
C ALA A 21 12.40 1.38 -6.11
N GLU A 22 11.57 2.41 -6.25
CA GLU A 22 11.69 3.64 -5.45
C GLU A 22 11.49 3.36 -3.96
N LEU A 23 10.65 2.39 -3.62
CA LEU A 23 10.41 1.99 -2.22
C LEU A 23 11.56 1.15 -1.64
N GLY A 24 12.48 0.65 -2.48
CA GLY A 24 13.61 -0.16 -2.06
C GLY A 24 13.48 -1.65 -2.35
N TYR A 25 12.51 -2.03 -3.18
CA TYR A 25 12.24 -3.43 -3.55
C TYR A 25 12.34 -3.62 -5.07
N PRO A 26 13.56 -3.56 -5.64
CA PRO A 26 13.73 -3.75 -7.08
C PRO A 26 13.29 -5.14 -7.51
N SER A 27 12.51 -5.20 -8.57
CA SER A 27 12.02 -6.46 -9.16
C SER A 27 11.85 -6.25 -10.66
N SER A 28 11.97 -7.32 -11.44
CA SER A 28 11.73 -7.25 -12.87
C SER A 28 10.24 -7.05 -13.18
N GLU A 29 9.94 -6.51 -14.34
CA GLU A 29 8.56 -6.39 -14.82
C GLU A 29 7.89 -7.76 -14.88
N ALA A 30 8.62 -8.80 -15.34
CA ALA A 30 8.09 -10.16 -15.42
C ALA A 30 7.72 -10.71 -14.05
N ASP A 31 8.54 -10.49 -13.02
CA ASP A 31 8.23 -10.92 -11.65
C ASP A 31 7.00 -10.22 -11.11
N ILE A 32 6.89 -8.91 -11.32
CA ILE A 32 5.72 -8.14 -10.89
C ILE A 32 4.46 -8.60 -11.63
N ARG A 33 4.56 -8.85 -12.93
CA ARG A 33 3.44 -9.38 -13.71
C ARG A 33 2.94 -10.69 -13.14
N GLY A 34 3.87 -11.60 -12.76
CA GLY A 34 3.53 -12.86 -12.12
C GLY A 34 2.81 -12.66 -10.78
N ARG A 35 3.29 -11.74 -9.95
CA ARG A 35 2.65 -11.43 -8.66
C ARG A 35 1.25 -10.86 -8.86
N LEU A 36 1.08 -9.93 -9.80
CA LEU A 36 -0.23 -9.36 -10.12
C LEU A 36 -1.21 -10.42 -10.60
N ARG A 37 -0.75 -11.35 -11.45
CA ARG A 37 -1.56 -12.45 -11.95
C ARG A 37 -2.06 -13.35 -10.82
N HIS A 38 -1.20 -13.65 -9.83
CA HIS A 38 -1.56 -14.51 -8.70
C HIS A 38 -2.39 -13.78 -7.63
N SER A 39 -2.17 -12.47 -7.46
CA SER A 39 -2.84 -11.69 -6.42
C SER A 39 -4.19 -11.11 -6.86
N LEU A 40 -4.47 -11.10 -8.16
CA LEU A 40 -5.68 -10.51 -8.71
C LEU A 40 -6.52 -11.56 -9.45
N PRO A 41 -7.84 -11.54 -9.31
CA PRO A 41 -8.63 -10.82 -8.32
C PRO A 41 -8.60 -11.53 -6.97
N SER A 42 -8.42 -10.80 -5.88
CA SER A 42 -8.43 -11.35 -4.53
C SER A 42 -9.47 -10.65 -3.68
N ARG A 43 -10.15 -11.41 -2.81
CA ARG A 43 -11.11 -10.86 -1.84
C ARG A 43 -10.43 -10.41 -0.55
N THR A 44 -9.19 -10.86 -0.31
CA THR A 44 -8.45 -10.58 0.93
C THR A 44 -7.32 -9.59 0.73
N SER A 45 -7.09 -9.15 -0.49
CA SER A 45 -6.02 -8.21 -0.85
C SER A 45 -6.56 -6.97 -1.51
N CYS A 46 -5.94 -5.83 -1.22
CA CYS A 46 -6.18 -4.57 -1.90
C CYS A 46 -4.90 -4.16 -2.60
N PHE A 47 -4.96 -3.97 -3.90
CA PHE A 47 -3.83 -3.50 -4.70
C PHE A 47 -4.31 -2.29 -5.50
N LEU A 48 -4.01 -1.10 -4.98
CA LEU A 48 -4.60 0.15 -5.45
C LEU A 48 -3.55 1.02 -6.12
N LEU A 49 -3.89 1.56 -7.28
CA LEU A 49 -3.04 2.51 -8.00
C LEU A 49 -3.68 3.89 -8.02
N ALA A 50 -2.83 4.91 -7.93
CA ALA A 50 -3.21 6.28 -8.22
C ALA A 50 -2.75 6.62 -9.64
N GLN A 51 -3.66 7.13 -10.44
CA GLN A 51 -3.43 7.47 -11.84
C GLN A 51 -3.78 8.92 -12.12
N SER A 52 -2.88 9.61 -12.80
CA SER A 52 -3.09 10.97 -13.31
C SER A 52 -2.94 10.92 -14.83
N GLY A 53 -4.04 11.15 -15.53
CA GLY A 53 -4.04 10.93 -16.98
C GLY A 53 -3.71 9.48 -17.33
N SER A 54 -2.65 9.26 -18.08
CA SER A 54 -2.15 7.92 -18.42
C SER A 54 -1.03 7.44 -17.50
N GLU A 55 -0.58 8.26 -16.56
CA GLU A 55 0.57 7.96 -15.71
C GLU A 55 0.14 7.38 -14.37
N ILE A 56 0.81 6.31 -13.94
CA ILE A 56 0.65 5.73 -12.62
C ILE A 56 1.60 6.47 -11.68
N THR A 57 1.02 7.14 -10.67
CA THR A 57 1.75 8.06 -9.79
C THR A 57 1.94 7.52 -8.37
N GLY A 58 1.25 6.47 -8.02
CA GLY A 58 1.36 5.88 -6.69
C GLY A 58 0.71 4.53 -6.57
N LEU A 59 1.00 3.85 -5.48
CA LEU A 59 0.63 2.47 -5.23
C LEU A 59 0.40 2.26 -3.73
N ALA A 60 -0.66 1.54 -3.38
CA ALA A 60 -0.86 1.01 -2.03
C ALA A 60 -1.26 -0.46 -2.12
N CYS A 61 -0.66 -1.28 -1.26
CA CYS A 61 -1.02 -2.68 -1.10
C CYS A 61 -1.45 -2.94 0.33
N ALA A 62 -2.49 -3.75 0.51
CA ALA A 62 -2.96 -4.16 1.82
C ALA A 62 -3.51 -5.58 1.79
N GLU A 63 -3.47 -6.24 2.94
CA GLU A 63 -3.97 -7.59 3.15
C GLU A 63 -4.90 -7.60 4.35
N LEU A 64 -5.95 -8.42 4.28
CA LEU A 64 -6.79 -8.69 5.45
C LEU A 64 -6.14 -9.78 6.29
N VAL A 65 -5.98 -9.49 7.58
CA VAL A 65 -5.35 -10.41 8.53
C VAL A 65 -6.34 -10.74 9.64
N PRO A 66 -6.80 -11.99 9.73
CA PRO A 66 -7.57 -12.43 10.89
C PRO A 66 -6.71 -12.34 12.15
N TYR A 67 -7.19 -11.63 13.17
CA TYR A 67 -6.45 -11.47 14.40
C TYR A 67 -7.11 -12.26 15.52
N VAL A 68 -6.66 -13.50 15.68
CA VAL A 68 -7.23 -14.48 16.61
C VAL A 68 -7.29 -13.96 18.06
N PRO A 69 -6.25 -13.24 18.58
CA PRO A 69 -6.27 -12.82 19.98
C PRO A 69 -7.50 -12.02 20.39
N ASN A 70 -8.10 -11.23 19.51
CA ASN A 70 -9.30 -10.45 19.83
C ASN A 70 -10.49 -10.75 18.92
N GLY A 71 -10.37 -11.71 18.01
CA GLY A 71 -11.47 -12.12 17.12
C GLY A 71 -11.84 -11.11 16.05
N THR A 72 -10.95 -10.13 15.77
CA THR A 72 -11.19 -9.12 14.73
C THR A 72 -10.38 -9.41 13.46
N THR A 73 -10.63 -8.62 12.43
CA THR A 73 -9.80 -8.60 11.22
C THR A 73 -9.09 -7.25 11.14
N ILE A 74 -7.79 -7.27 10.85
CA ILE A 74 -6.97 -6.08 10.69
C ILE A 74 -6.61 -5.95 9.21
N CYS A 75 -6.62 -4.73 8.70
CA CYS A 75 -6.10 -4.41 7.37
C CYS A 75 -4.63 -4.04 7.51
N ARG A 76 -3.73 -4.84 6.94
CA ARG A 76 -2.29 -4.58 6.98
C ARG A 76 -1.85 -3.97 5.66
N MET A 77 -1.38 -2.72 5.70
CA MET A 77 -0.72 -2.11 4.55
C MET A 77 0.68 -2.67 4.42
N THR A 78 0.99 -3.26 3.28
CA THR A 78 2.30 -3.86 3.00
C THR A 78 3.17 -2.98 2.10
N ALA A 79 2.58 -2.03 1.41
CA ALA A 79 3.31 -1.06 0.60
C ALA A 79 2.51 0.24 0.47
N LEU A 80 3.21 1.36 0.48
CA LEU A 80 2.69 2.67 0.13
C LEU A 80 3.83 3.47 -0.48
N VAL A 81 3.70 3.85 -1.73
CA VAL A 81 4.71 4.65 -2.42
C VAL A 81 4.06 5.61 -3.40
N VAL A 82 4.58 6.83 -3.44
CA VAL A 82 4.24 7.85 -4.44
C VAL A 82 5.50 8.14 -5.24
N SER A 83 5.35 8.20 -6.57
CA SER A 83 6.46 8.55 -7.47
C SER A 83 7.16 9.83 -6.99
N SER A 84 8.49 9.84 -7.03
CA SER A 84 9.31 10.99 -6.61
C SER A 84 8.93 12.28 -7.34
N HIS A 85 8.43 12.18 -8.56
CA HIS A 85 8.00 13.34 -9.36
C HIS A 85 6.62 13.89 -8.95
N HIS A 86 5.89 13.18 -8.11
CA HIS A 86 4.50 13.50 -7.76
C HIS A 86 4.26 13.65 -6.26
N ARG A 87 5.32 13.72 -5.46
CA ARG A 87 5.21 13.91 -4.00
C ARG A 87 4.71 15.31 -3.66
N GLY A 88 4.10 15.44 -2.49
CA GLY A 88 3.58 16.72 -2.02
C GLY A 88 2.27 17.16 -2.67
N GLN A 89 1.57 16.27 -3.36
CA GLN A 89 0.31 16.55 -4.07
C GLN A 89 -0.90 15.85 -3.44
N GLY A 90 -0.74 15.26 -2.25
CA GLY A 90 -1.83 14.57 -1.55
C GLY A 90 -2.15 13.18 -2.08
N ILE A 91 -1.33 12.60 -2.95
CA ILE A 91 -1.58 11.27 -3.54
C ILE A 91 -1.50 10.18 -2.48
N GLY A 92 -0.50 10.25 -1.60
CA GLY A 92 -0.37 9.28 -0.50
C GLY A 92 -1.58 9.28 0.42
N GLU A 93 -2.10 10.45 0.74
CA GLU A 93 -3.32 10.59 1.56
C GLU A 93 -4.53 9.97 0.87
N LYS A 94 -4.67 10.18 -0.44
CA LYS A 94 -5.75 9.57 -1.23
C LYS A 94 -5.65 8.04 -1.24
N LEU A 95 -4.43 7.51 -1.39
CA LEU A 95 -4.19 6.07 -1.36
C LEU A 95 -4.57 5.47 0.00
N VAL A 96 -4.18 6.12 1.09
CA VAL A 96 -4.55 5.68 2.45
C VAL A 96 -6.07 5.74 2.62
N ALA A 97 -6.74 6.77 2.11
CA ALA A 97 -8.20 6.86 2.14
C ALA A 97 -8.85 5.69 1.38
N GLY A 98 -8.32 5.32 0.22
CA GLY A 98 -8.79 4.18 -0.55
C GLY A 98 -8.63 2.86 0.19
N VAL A 99 -7.50 2.65 0.86
CA VAL A 99 -7.28 1.47 1.72
C VAL A 99 -8.23 1.49 2.91
N THR A 100 -8.49 2.66 3.47
CA THR A 100 -9.44 2.83 4.58
C THR A 100 -10.86 2.40 4.16
N ASP A 101 -11.28 2.78 2.97
CA ASP A 101 -12.58 2.34 2.43
C ASP A 101 -12.64 0.82 2.29
N PHE A 102 -11.59 0.21 1.76
CA PHE A 102 -11.47 -1.25 1.67
C PHE A 102 -11.57 -1.90 3.05
N ALA A 103 -10.86 -1.37 4.04
CA ALA A 103 -10.87 -1.88 5.41
C ALA A 103 -12.27 -1.80 6.03
N ARG A 104 -12.97 -0.70 5.82
CA ARG A 104 -14.34 -0.51 6.33
C ARG A 104 -15.34 -1.44 5.65
N GLU A 105 -15.23 -1.63 4.35
CA GLU A 105 -16.07 -2.58 3.60
C GLU A 105 -15.94 -4.02 4.12
N HIS A 106 -14.76 -4.37 4.61
CA HIS A 106 -14.46 -5.70 5.17
C HIS A 106 -14.56 -5.75 6.69
N HIS A 107 -15.15 -4.74 7.31
CA HIS A 107 -15.40 -4.68 8.76
C HIS A 107 -14.13 -4.84 9.60
N CYS A 108 -13.00 -4.31 9.12
CA CYS A 108 -11.75 -4.34 9.88
C CYS A 108 -11.85 -3.46 11.14
N SER A 109 -11.17 -3.88 12.20
CA SER A 109 -11.07 -3.10 13.44
C SER A 109 -10.07 -1.96 13.35
N GLY A 110 -9.14 -2.03 12.40
CA GLY A 110 -8.13 -1.01 12.20
C GLY A 110 -7.23 -1.30 11.01
N ILE A 111 -6.33 -0.36 10.75
CA ILE A 111 -5.30 -0.47 9.73
C ILE A 111 -3.96 -0.40 10.41
N GLU A 112 -3.04 -1.31 10.08
CA GLU A 112 -1.66 -1.24 10.55
C GLU A 112 -0.71 -1.07 9.37
N ILE A 113 0.43 -0.45 9.65
CA ILE A 113 1.54 -0.36 8.71
C ILE A 113 2.84 -0.44 9.49
N THR A 114 3.85 -1.13 8.93
CA THR A 114 5.20 -1.13 9.48
C THR A 114 6.09 -0.20 8.67
N SER A 115 7.00 0.49 9.35
CA SER A 115 7.94 1.41 8.73
C SER A 115 9.27 1.33 9.46
N ALA A 116 10.37 1.35 8.71
CA ALA A 116 11.70 1.34 9.30
C ALA A 116 11.90 2.55 10.23
N GLU A 117 12.63 2.36 11.32
CA GLU A 117 12.81 3.39 12.35
C GLU A 117 13.42 4.69 11.82
N HIS A 118 14.28 4.60 10.81
CA HIS A 118 14.97 5.78 10.23
C HIS A 118 14.09 6.60 9.27
N ARG A 119 12.91 6.11 8.90
CA ARG A 119 12.03 6.80 7.94
C ARG A 119 11.15 7.84 8.63
N HIS A 120 11.77 8.88 9.15
CA HIS A 120 11.10 9.91 9.95
C HIS A 120 10.02 10.68 9.17
N ASP A 121 10.21 10.91 7.88
CA ASP A 121 9.21 11.58 7.02
C ASP A 121 7.94 10.74 6.91
N ALA A 122 8.08 9.43 6.71
CA ALA A 122 6.96 8.50 6.66
C ALA A 122 6.22 8.49 8.01
N HIS A 123 6.96 8.50 9.13
CA HIS A 123 6.35 8.51 10.46
C HIS A 123 5.53 9.78 10.69
N ARG A 124 6.01 10.94 10.28
CA ARG A 124 5.24 12.20 10.37
C ARG A 124 3.99 12.14 9.53
N PHE A 125 4.09 11.59 8.32
CA PHE A 125 2.95 11.38 7.42
C PHE A 125 1.88 10.50 8.07
N TYR A 126 2.27 9.36 8.63
CA TYR A 126 1.32 8.45 9.28
C TYR A 126 0.66 9.07 10.50
N ARG A 127 1.41 9.76 11.35
CA ARG A 127 0.85 10.46 12.52
C ARG A 127 -0.17 11.51 12.12
N ARG A 128 0.10 12.27 11.07
CA ARG A 128 -0.84 13.27 10.55
C ARG A 128 -2.16 12.63 10.10
N LEU A 129 -2.12 11.40 9.60
CA LEU A 129 -3.30 10.66 9.18
C LEU A 129 -3.97 9.86 10.30
N GLY A 130 -3.53 10.03 11.54
CA GLY A 130 -4.17 9.42 12.71
C GLY A 130 -3.57 8.08 13.13
N PHE A 131 -2.47 7.65 12.55
CA PHE A 131 -1.76 6.45 12.98
C PHE A 131 -0.92 6.75 14.23
N SER A 132 -0.91 5.80 15.16
CA SER A 132 -0.10 5.87 16.38
C SER A 132 0.90 4.72 16.39
N ARG A 133 2.08 4.98 16.93
CA ARG A 133 3.07 3.93 17.17
C ARG A 133 2.63 3.09 18.38
N THR A 134 2.33 1.82 18.17
CA THR A 134 1.77 0.95 19.22
C THR A 134 2.62 -0.26 19.55
N SER A 135 3.58 -0.65 18.70
CA SER A 135 4.33 -1.89 18.88
C SER A 135 5.70 -1.83 18.24
N ILE A 136 6.52 -2.83 18.53
CA ILE A 136 7.85 -3.03 17.95
C ILE A 136 7.79 -4.34 17.16
N ARG A 137 8.34 -4.33 15.94
CA ARG A 137 8.44 -5.52 15.10
C ARG A 137 9.77 -6.22 15.34
N PHE A 138 9.71 -7.53 15.62
CA PHE A 138 10.87 -8.41 15.60
C PHE A 138 10.83 -9.25 14.35
N PHE A 139 11.94 -9.37 13.65
CA PHE A 139 12.03 -10.13 12.41
C PHE A 139 13.26 -11.02 12.44
N ARG A 140 13.11 -12.29 12.07
CA ARG A 140 14.22 -13.22 11.91
C ARG A 140 14.19 -13.80 10.51
N SER A 141 15.30 -13.64 9.78
CA SER A 141 15.44 -14.24 8.46
C SER A 141 15.58 -15.75 8.58
N LEU A 142 15.04 -16.47 7.61
CA LEU A 142 15.12 -17.94 7.54
C LEU A 142 16.05 -18.37 6.41
#